data_79ddc38ef36b632bbecba0d30f216514
#
_entry.id   79ddc38ef36b632bbecba0d30f216514
#
_cell.length_a   1.000
_cell.length_b   1.000
_cell.length_c   1.000
_cell.angle_alpha   90.00
_cell.angle_beta   90.00
_cell.angle_gamma   90.00
#
_symmetry.space_group_name_H-M   'P 1'
#
loop_
_entity.id
_entity.type
_entity.pdbx_description
1 polymer ?
#
loop_
_entity_poly.entity_id
_entity_poly.type
_entity_poly.pdbx_seq_one_letter_code
_entity_poly.pdbx_strand_id
1 'polypeptide(L)'
;MKKIVLDYYSCHNLGDDLFVRTFSESFPDDSIRLLANPKCIPRDLCKNVRIHPYSYLKLLLMKAADVLEARGLPRAGERIRVSHTAILKRIQEHCDAYVRLGGSIFMEHAPDCQEIDFAADQLPDYSFREDTQGEGNAFVIGANLGPAYSEDYWQNIREQFQKYRHVCLRDYASYCKMKDCPNVQYAPDVLFLVPKPEVTLEQENVAISVIDIARHTSDERIIRGYYDLLTQAIAHFQTSGIPVTLVSFCQWQGDARAIQELLQRFPDQHGIFTCFYRGESAPVLEVLAKSSFVVGSRFHSIILGMSFGKPVYPILYNCKTTHYLSDCGFAGRSASLQDLPSATLEDLLFNYREHILTDCTAHQAYAINQFRGLRNFLNKE
;
A
#
# COMPACT_ATOMS: atom_id res chain seq x y z
N MET A 1 25.81 11.07 8.82
CA MET A 1 25.03 9.82 8.86
C MET A 1 24.10 9.88 10.06
N LYS A 2 22.79 9.91 9.86
CA LYS A 2 21.77 9.93 10.89
C LYS A 2 21.19 8.52 11.07
N LYS A 3 20.63 8.25 12.25
CA LYS A 3 19.98 6.99 12.57
C LYS A 3 18.46 7.16 12.43
N ILE A 4 17.86 6.62 11.39
CA ILE A 4 16.43 6.68 11.13
C ILE A 4 15.82 5.32 11.42
N VAL A 5 14.73 5.30 12.17
CA VAL A 5 13.91 4.10 12.39
C VAL A 5 12.63 4.23 11.56
N LEU A 6 12.38 3.25 10.70
CA LEU A 6 11.14 3.14 9.92
C LEU A 6 10.25 2.08 10.53
N ASP A 7 9.04 2.47 10.86
CA ASP A 7 7.93 1.60 11.24
C ASP A 7 6.94 1.54 10.06
N TYR A 8 6.80 0.37 9.41
CA TYR A 8 5.95 0.21 8.25
C TYR A 8 5.20 -1.12 8.27
N TYR A 9 4.13 -1.20 7.48
CA TYR A 9 3.34 -2.41 7.32
C TYR A 9 4.06 -3.42 6.44
N SER A 10 4.68 -4.44 7.06
CA SER A 10 5.46 -5.46 6.38
C SER A 10 4.65 -6.76 6.20
N CYS A 11 4.11 -6.97 5.01
CA CYS A 11 3.32 -8.17 4.69
C CYS A 11 3.54 -8.70 3.26
N HIS A 12 4.75 -8.54 2.70
CA HIS A 12 4.99 -8.82 1.29
C HIS A 12 3.97 -8.16 0.36
N ASN A 13 3.73 -6.87 0.59
CA ASN A 13 2.93 -6.01 -0.28
C ASN A 13 3.86 -5.10 -1.06
N LEU A 14 3.88 -5.25 -2.39
CA LEU A 14 4.77 -4.49 -3.26
C LEU A 14 4.69 -2.97 -3.02
N GLY A 15 3.48 -2.44 -2.83
CA GLY A 15 3.31 -1.00 -2.61
C GLY A 15 4.02 -0.51 -1.34
N ASP A 16 3.79 -1.19 -0.22
CA ASP A 16 4.40 -0.82 1.06
C ASP A 16 5.93 -1.05 1.03
N ASP A 17 6.39 -2.10 0.35
CA ASP A 17 7.81 -2.40 0.21
C ASP A 17 8.51 -1.37 -0.70
N LEU A 18 7.83 -0.86 -1.74
CA LEU A 18 8.33 0.25 -2.57
C LEU A 18 8.43 1.56 -1.79
N PHE A 19 7.57 1.81 -0.80
CA PHE A 19 7.74 2.95 0.10
C PHE A 19 9.07 2.91 0.83
N VAL A 20 9.44 1.74 1.39
CA VAL A 20 10.74 1.56 2.07
C VAL A 20 11.90 1.78 1.11
N ARG A 21 11.83 1.23 -0.08
CA ARG A 21 12.85 1.38 -1.11
C ARG A 21 13.04 2.84 -1.51
N THR A 22 11.95 3.52 -1.90
CA THR A 22 11.98 4.92 -2.32
C THR A 22 12.44 5.85 -1.20
N PHE A 23 12.02 5.57 0.04
CA PHE A 23 12.52 6.28 1.21
C PHE A 23 14.04 6.11 1.36
N SER A 24 14.52 4.88 1.29
CA SER A 24 15.95 4.60 1.49
C SER A 24 16.85 5.16 0.39
N GLU A 25 16.36 5.19 -0.85
CA GLU A 25 17.01 5.85 -1.99
C GLU A 25 17.06 7.38 -1.82
N SER A 26 16.06 7.95 -1.12
CA SER A 26 16.01 9.39 -0.81
C SER A 26 16.90 9.84 0.36
N PHE A 27 17.39 8.89 1.15
CA PHE A 27 18.31 9.11 2.29
C PHE A 27 19.51 8.15 2.25
N PRO A 28 20.31 8.16 1.16
CA PRO A 28 21.34 7.14 0.91
C PRO A 28 22.49 7.16 1.93
N ASP A 29 22.79 8.32 2.53
CA ASP A 29 23.88 8.50 3.50
C ASP A 29 23.47 8.19 4.94
N ASP A 30 22.20 7.81 5.17
CA ASP A 30 21.71 7.58 6.52
C ASP A 30 21.55 6.09 6.84
N SER A 31 21.68 5.76 8.11
CA SER A 31 21.47 4.40 8.60
C SER A 31 19.99 4.19 8.92
N ILE A 32 19.34 3.35 8.14
CA ILE A 32 17.92 3.05 8.28
C ILE A 32 17.72 1.70 8.98
N ARG A 33 16.89 1.70 10.01
CA ARG A 33 16.50 0.51 10.76
C ARG A 33 15.01 0.24 10.64
N LEU A 34 14.64 -0.92 10.08
CA LEU A 34 13.24 -1.30 9.89
C LEU A 34 12.67 -1.98 11.12
N LEU A 35 11.56 -1.48 11.63
CA LEU A 35 10.65 -2.19 12.52
C LEU A 35 9.63 -2.91 11.64
N ALA A 36 9.89 -4.17 11.33
CA ALA A 36 9.17 -4.95 10.34
C ALA A 36 9.05 -6.40 10.79
N ASN A 37 8.10 -7.16 10.24
CA ASN A 37 8.10 -8.61 10.40
C ASN A 37 9.30 -9.21 9.65
N PRO A 38 10.27 -9.84 10.33
CA PRO A 38 11.47 -10.37 9.69
C PRO A 38 11.22 -11.42 8.62
N LYS A 39 10.01 -12.02 8.58
CA LYS A 39 9.61 -13.00 7.57
C LYS A 39 9.07 -12.37 6.28
N CYS A 40 8.75 -11.07 6.33
CA CYS A 40 8.06 -10.35 5.26
C CYS A 40 8.89 -9.17 4.74
N ILE A 41 10.21 -9.32 4.67
CA ILE A 41 11.11 -8.22 4.30
C ILE A 41 11.39 -8.28 2.80
N PRO A 42 11.39 -7.10 2.11
CA PRO A 42 11.84 -7.01 0.73
C PRO A 42 13.26 -7.57 0.56
N ARG A 43 13.50 -8.27 -0.53
CA ARG A 43 14.81 -8.84 -0.85
C ARG A 43 15.74 -7.84 -1.53
N ASP A 44 15.17 -6.80 -2.14
CA ASP A 44 15.84 -5.74 -2.89
C ASP A 44 16.05 -4.45 -2.06
N LEU A 45 16.28 -4.61 -0.75
CA LEU A 45 16.58 -3.48 0.14
C LEU A 45 17.91 -2.80 -0.21
N CYS A 46 17.92 -1.47 -0.08
CA CYS A 46 19.14 -0.68 -0.21
C CYS A 46 20.19 -1.04 0.85
N LYS A 47 21.48 -0.80 0.52
CA LYS A 47 22.62 -1.17 1.39
C LYS A 47 22.61 -0.47 2.76
N ASN A 48 21.99 0.69 2.87
CA ASN A 48 21.89 1.49 4.08
C ASN A 48 20.72 1.04 5.00
N VAL A 49 19.95 0.03 4.59
CA VAL A 49 18.78 -0.50 5.33
C VAL A 49 19.16 -1.78 6.06
N ARG A 50 18.74 -1.90 7.32
CA ARG A 50 18.87 -3.11 8.14
C ARG A 50 17.60 -3.29 8.99
N ILE A 51 17.30 -4.55 9.33
CA ILE A 51 16.21 -4.84 10.27
C ILE A 51 16.66 -4.40 11.67
N HIS A 52 15.74 -3.76 12.39
CA HIS A 52 15.98 -3.43 13.79
C HIS A 52 15.96 -4.73 14.63
N PRO A 53 16.95 -4.98 15.50
CA PRO A 53 17.02 -6.21 16.30
C PRO A 53 15.73 -6.51 17.11
N TYR A 54 15.06 -5.47 17.56
CA TYR A 54 13.79 -5.58 18.27
C TYR A 54 12.68 -6.26 17.45
N SER A 55 12.72 -6.20 16.11
CA SER A 55 11.74 -6.88 15.26
C SER A 55 11.69 -8.39 15.49
N TYR A 56 12.82 -9.01 15.73
CA TYR A 56 12.91 -10.45 16.09
C TYR A 56 12.37 -10.72 17.50
N LEU A 57 12.72 -9.85 18.45
CA LEU A 57 12.23 -9.95 19.83
C LEU A 57 10.71 -9.74 19.90
N LYS A 58 10.17 -8.76 19.15
CA LYS A 58 8.73 -8.51 19.05
C LYS A 58 7.97 -9.76 18.65
N LEU A 59 8.43 -10.47 17.61
CA LEU A 59 7.81 -11.72 17.16
C LEU A 59 7.72 -12.78 18.26
N LEU A 60 8.77 -12.93 19.05
CA LEU A 60 8.80 -13.86 20.17
C LEU A 60 7.88 -13.42 21.31
N LEU A 61 7.90 -12.14 21.66
CA LEU A 61 7.07 -11.57 22.72
C LEU A 61 5.58 -11.67 22.41
N MET A 62 5.17 -11.32 21.17
CA MET A 62 3.76 -11.41 20.77
C MET A 62 3.27 -12.86 20.79
N LYS A 63 4.04 -13.82 20.26
CA LYS A 63 3.71 -15.26 20.37
C LYS A 63 3.59 -15.72 21.82
N ALA A 64 4.47 -15.24 22.71
CA ALA A 64 4.40 -15.57 24.12
C ALA A 64 3.12 -15.00 24.77
N ALA A 65 2.73 -13.77 24.41
CA ALA A 65 1.50 -13.14 24.88
C ALA A 65 0.27 -13.97 24.44
N ASP A 66 0.18 -14.35 23.17
CA ASP A 66 -0.92 -15.12 22.62
C ASP A 66 -1.05 -16.51 23.28
N VAL A 67 0.07 -17.19 23.51
CA VAL A 67 0.09 -18.48 24.22
C VAL A 67 -0.39 -18.33 25.66
N LEU A 68 -0.04 -17.25 26.36
CA LEU A 68 -0.48 -16.98 27.72
C LEU A 68 -1.98 -16.69 27.77
N GLU A 69 -2.48 -15.89 26.84
CA GLU A 69 -3.91 -15.60 26.72
C GLU A 69 -4.73 -16.87 26.44
N ALA A 70 -4.27 -17.70 25.48
CA ALA A 70 -4.90 -18.99 25.17
C ALA A 70 -4.90 -19.97 26.34
N ARG A 71 -3.94 -19.83 27.28
CA ARG A 71 -3.89 -20.63 28.53
C ARG A 71 -4.67 -20.04 29.70
N GLY A 72 -5.49 -19.01 29.46
CA GLY A 72 -6.30 -18.36 30.50
C GLY A 72 -5.53 -17.36 31.40
N LEU A 73 -4.40 -16.85 30.92
CA LEU A 73 -3.57 -15.87 31.63
C LEU A 73 -3.55 -14.50 30.91
N PRO A 74 -4.71 -13.87 30.62
CA PRO A 74 -4.78 -12.64 29.82
C PRO A 74 -3.98 -11.47 30.41
N ARG A 75 -3.97 -11.31 31.75
CA ARG A 75 -3.18 -10.27 32.42
C ARG A 75 -1.67 -10.39 32.18
N ALA A 76 -1.16 -11.60 31.99
CA ALA A 76 0.26 -11.82 31.68
C ALA A 76 0.55 -11.47 30.23
N GLY A 77 -0.32 -11.81 29.29
CA GLY A 77 -0.25 -11.38 27.89
C GLY A 77 -0.28 -9.86 27.76
N GLU A 78 -1.21 -9.20 28.42
CA GLU A 78 -1.33 -7.74 28.45
C GLU A 78 -0.06 -7.06 28.97
N ARG A 79 0.57 -7.57 30.03
CA ARG A 79 1.86 -7.04 30.52
C ARG A 79 2.96 -7.09 29.47
N ILE A 80 3.00 -8.15 28.67
CA ILE A 80 3.96 -8.25 27.56
C ILE A 80 3.67 -7.16 26.51
N ARG A 81 2.41 -6.94 26.14
CA ARG A 81 1.99 -5.91 25.18
C ARG A 81 2.34 -4.49 25.68
N VAL A 82 2.11 -4.21 26.96
CA VAL A 82 2.50 -2.93 27.60
C VAL A 82 4.04 -2.75 27.58
N SER A 83 4.79 -3.82 27.86
CA SER A 83 6.26 -3.77 27.76
C SER A 83 6.74 -3.46 26.35
N HIS A 84 6.03 -3.92 25.32
CA HIS A 84 6.29 -3.58 23.94
C HIS A 84 6.26 -2.07 23.70
N THR A 85 5.23 -1.38 24.18
CA THR A 85 5.10 0.08 24.04
C THR A 85 6.28 0.82 24.66
N ALA A 86 6.71 0.42 25.87
CA ALA A 86 7.87 1.02 26.53
C ALA A 86 9.18 0.82 25.75
N ILE A 87 9.37 -0.35 25.11
CA ILE A 87 10.54 -0.62 24.29
C ILE A 87 10.54 0.27 23.04
N LEU A 88 9.39 0.41 22.39
CA LEU A 88 9.29 1.28 21.21
C LEU A 88 9.57 2.75 21.56
N LYS A 89 9.12 3.22 22.73
CA LYS A 89 9.45 4.57 23.21
C LYS A 89 10.97 4.75 23.34
N ARG A 90 11.67 3.79 23.95
CA ARG A 90 13.13 3.82 24.05
C ARG A 90 13.81 3.80 22.67
N ILE A 91 13.29 3.03 21.71
CA ILE A 91 13.83 3.03 20.34
C ILE A 91 13.71 4.42 19.73
N GLN A 92 12.57 5.09 19.90
CA GLN A 92 12.33 6.44 19.43
C GLN A 92 13.30 7.45 20.09
N GLU A 93 13.50 7.36 21.39
CA GLU A 93 14.41 8.23 22.14
C GLU A 93 15.89 8.09 21.72
N HIS A 94 16.28 6.93 21.13
CA HIS A 94 17.65 6.61 20.76
C HIS A 94 17.94 6.65 19.25
N CYS A 95 17.02 7.22 18.46
CA CYS A 95 17.23 7.48 17.04
C CYS A 95 17.12 8.99 16.74
N ASP A 96 17.74 9.43 15.63
CA ASP A 96 17.63 10.81 15.19
C ASP A 96 16.23 11.11 14.66
N ALA A 97 15.57 10.15 14.00
CA ALA A 97 14.19 10.27 13.54
C ALA A 97 13.46 8.91 13.59
N TYR A 98 12.21 8.95 14.03
CA TYR A 98 11.28 7.83 14.00
C TYR A 98 10.18 8.10 12.99
N VAL A 99 10.06 7.29 11.95
CA VAL A 99 9.15 7.52 10.83
C VAL A 99 8.13 6.39 10.75
N ARG A 100 6.86 6.72 10.84
CA ARG A 100 5.77 5.85 10.41
C ARG A 100 5.58 6.02 8.92
N LEU A 101 5.93 4.97 8.20
CA LEU A 101 5.92 4.97 6.75
C LEU A 101 4.81 4.06 6.23
N GLY A 102 3.98 4.57 5.32
CA GLY A 102 3.02 3.73 4.63
C GLY A 102 1.64 4.36 4.46
N GLY A 103 0.83 3.68 3.71
CA GLY A 103 -0.44 4.16 3.19
C GLY A 103 -1.59 4.14 4.19
N SER A 104 -2.37 3.05 4.22
CA SER A 104 -3.61 2.95 5.02
C SER A 104 -3.32 2.48 6.45
N ILE A 105 -2.61 3.29 7.21
CA ILE A 105 -2.24 2.99 8.61
C ILE A 105 -3.17 3.65 9.64
N PHE A 106 -4.05 4.54 9.18
CA PHE A 106 -5.04 5.22 10.00
C PHE A 106 -6.42 4.86 9.47
N MET A 107 -6.96 3.75 9.97
CA MET A 107 -8.29 3.24 9.60
C MET A 107 -9.10 2.97 10.86
N GLU A 108 -10.38 3.26 10.80
CA GLU A 108 -11.33 2.81 11.81
C GLU A 108 -11.92 1.47 11.36
N HIS A 109 -12.01 0.51 12.27
CA HIS A 109 -12.67 -0.75 11.98
C HIS A 109 -14.19 -0.53 11.95
N ALA A 110 -14.86 -1.07 10.93
CA ALA A 110 -16.32 -1.00 10.86
C ALA A 110 -16.93 -1.73 12.07
N PRO A 111 -17.98 -1.19 12.71
CA PRO A 111 -18.60 -1.80 13.89
C PRO A 111 -19.10 -3.23 13.67
N ASP A 112 -19.48 -3.56 12.42
CA ASP A 112 -20.03 -4.86 12.02
C ASP A 112 -19.01 -5.74 11.25
N CYS A 113 -17.77 -5.29 11.11
CA CYS A 113 -16.72 -6.09 10.52
C CYS A 113 -16.37 -7.20 11.52
N GLN A 114 -16.90 -8.39 11.29
CA GLN A 114 -16.24 -9.59 11.80
C GLN A 114 -14.81 -9.47 11.28
N GLU A 115 -13.86 -9.34 12.19
CA GLU A 115 -12.44 -9.28 11.86
C GLU A 115 -12.16 -10.42 10.87
N ILE A 116 -12.10 -10.06 9.60
CA ILE A 116 -11.44 -10.93 8.63
C ILE A 116 -10.01 -10.89 9.14
N ASP A 117 -9.64 -11.96 9.77
CA ASP A 117 -8.41 -12.24 10.46
C ASP A 117 -7.21 -11.83 9.59
N PHE A 118 -6.96 -10.54 9.50
CA PHE A 118 -5.63 -10.06 9.20
C PHE A 118 -4.87 -10.55 10.42
N ALA A 119 -4.15 -11.65 10.26
CA ALA A 119 -3.43 -12.29 11.32
C ALA A 119 -2.93 -11.23 12.30
N ALA A 120 -3.53 -11.17 13.48
CA ALA A 120 -3.32 -10.10 14.47
C ALA A 120 -1.83 -9.90 14.80
N ASP A 121 -1.02 -10.90 14.48
CA ASP A 121 0.44 -10.92 14.54
C ASP A 121 1.12 -10.00 13.53
N GLN A 122 0.42 -9.45 12.55
CA GLN A 122 1.03 -8.75 11.42
C GLN A 122 0.63 -7.29 11.31
N LEU A 123 -0.42 -6.86 12.01
CA LEU A 123 -0.69 -5.44 12.13
C LEU A 123 0.44 -4.82 12.94
N PRO A 124 1.17 -3.84 12.41
CA PRO A 124 1.98 -3.00 13.25
C PRO A 124 1.08 -2.49 14.34
N ASP A 125 1.56 -2.53 15.59
CA ASP A 125 0.85 -1.93 16.70
C ASP A 125 0.72 -0.42 16.42
N TYR A 126 -0.38 -0.04 15.75
CA TYR A 126 -0.75 1.34 15.49
C TYR A 126 -1.35 2.02 16.72
N SER A 127 -1.34 1.32 17.88
CA SER A 127 -1.71 1.95 19.12
C SER A 127 -0.82 3.16 19.35
N PHE A 128 -1.46 4.31 19.36
CA PHE A 128 -0.80 5.58 19.52
C PHE A 128 -0.16 5.67 20.87
N ARG A 129 1.08 6.04 20.88
CA ARG A 129 1.80 6.30 22.10
C ARG A 129 1.39 7.67 22.60
N GLU A 130 0.80 7.69 23.77
CA GLU A 130 0.35 8.89 24.45
C GLU A 130 1.47 9.92 24.71
N ASP A 131 2.74 9.57 24.47
CA ASP A 131 3.89 10.31 24.98
C ASP A 131 4.77 11.02 23.94
N THR A 132 4.42 11.01 22.65
CA THR A 132 5.16 11.83 21.66
C THR A 132 4.58 13.22 21.65
N GLN A 133 5.25 14.17 22.30
CA GLN A 133 4.92 15.60 22.15
C GLN A 133 5.39 16.08 20.77
N GLY A 134 4.69 17.05 20.16
CA GLY A 134 4.96 17.55 18.81
C GLY A 134 6.36 18.15 18.58
N GLU A 135 7.14 18.31 19.63
CA GLU A 135 8.55 18.72 19.60
C GLU A 135 9.50 17.52 19.42
N GLY A 136 8.98 16.31 19.38
CA GLY A 136 9.76 15.09 19.25
C GLY A 136 10.36 14.88 17.85
N ASN A 137 10.93 13.68 17.68
CA ASN A 137 11.57 13.23 16.43
C ASN A 137 10.69 12.25 15.63
N ALA A 138 9.37 12.27 15.84
CA ALA A 138 8.43 11.35 15.20
C ALA A 138 7.76 11.99 13.97
N PHE A 139 7.64 11.23 12.89
CA PHE A 139 7.11 11.65 11.60
C PHE A 139 6.12 10.63 11.05
N VAL A 140 5.15 11.11 10.27
CA VAL A 140 4.29 10.28 9.42
C VAL A 140 4.53 10.67 7.97
N ILE A 141 4.77 9.69 7.10
CA ILE A 141 5.04 9.90 5.68
C ILE A 141 4.20 8.95 4.85
N GLY A 142 3.50 9.47 3.85
CA GLY A 142 2.77 8.70 2.85
C GLY A 142 1.48 8.07 3.32
N ALA A 143 0.92 8.52 4.45
CA ALA A 143 -0.33 7.98 4.98
C ALA A 143 -1.57 8.58 4.33
N ASN A 144 -2.67 7.82 4.34
CA ASN A 144 -4.03 8.31 4.12
C ASN A 144 -4.90 8.04 5.36
N LEU A 145 -6.02 8.75 5.45
CA LEU A 145 -6.99 8.59 6.53
C LEU A 145 -8.22 7.81 6.05
N GLY A 146 -8.72 6.96 6.93
CA GLY A 146 -9.94 6.21 6.70
C GLY A 146 -9.75 4.86 5.98
N PRO A 147 -10.83 4.06 5.91
CA PRO A 147 -12.20 4.45 6.25
C PRO A 147 -12.36 4.92 7.70
N ALA A 148 -13.33 5.81 7.94
CA ALA A 148 -13.68 6.33 9.26
C ALA A 148 -15.20 6.47 9.35
N TYR A 149 -15.76 6.06 10.47
CA TYR A 149 -17.20 5.91 10.67
C TYR A 149 -17.75 6.77 11.81
N SER A 150 -16.86 7.32 12.69
CA SER A 150 -17.24 8.09 13.85
C SER A 150 -16.55 9.45 13.96
N GLU A 151 -17.19 10.42 14.62
CA GLU A 151 -16.55 11.70 14.94
C GLU A 151 -15.45 11.53 15.99
N ASP A 152 -15.60 10.57 16.91
CA ASP A 152 -14.60 10.26 17.92
C ASP A 152 -13.28 9.81 17.28
N TYR A 153 -13.35 9.07 16.18
CA TYR A 153 -12.17 8.70 15.40
C TYR A 153 -11.43 9.95 14.88
N TRP A 154 -12.15 10.90 14.30
CA TRP A 154 -11.54 12.12 13.77
C TRP A 154 -10.91 12.97 14.87
N GLN A 155 -11.57 13.07 16.03
CA GLN A 155 -11.01 13.77 17.18
C GLN A 155 -9.72 13.09 17.68
N ASN A 156 -9.75 11.78 17.84
CA ASN A 156 -8.59 11.00 18.22
C ASN A 156 -7.42 11.18 17.24
N ILE A 157 -7.65 11.15 15.93
CA ILE A 157 -6.59 11.37 14.93
C ILE A 157 -6.00 12.78 15.07
N ARG A 158 -6.81 13.82 15.27
CA ARG A 158 -6.29 15.19 15.48
C ARG A 158 -5.36 15.27 16.68
N GLU A 159 -5.79 14.71 17.84
CA GLU A 159 -4.98 14.67 19.05
C GLU A 159 -3.67 13.90 18.85
N GLN A 160 -3.75 12.83 18.11
CA GLN A 160 -2.61 12.02 17.78
C GLN A 160 -1.62 12.74 16.86
N PHE A 161 -2.10 13.44 15.84
CA PHE A 161 -1.24 14.16 14.91
C PHE A 161 -0.48 15.29 15.61
N GLN A 162 -1.03 15.90 16.64
CA GLN A 162 -0.32 16.89 17.46
C GLN A 162 0.94 16.34 18.14
N LYS A 163 1.01 15.02 18.32
CA LYS A 163 2.17 14.34 18.94
C LYS A 163 3.32 14.09 17.96
N TYR A 164 3.08 14.25 16.67
CA TYR A 164 4.12 14.13 15.63
C TYR A 164 4.72 15.49 15.30
N ARG A 165 6.00 15.51 15.02
CA ARG A 165 6.67 16.71 14.54
C ARG A 165 6.15 17.15 13.17
N HIS A 166 5.86 16.18 12.32
CA HIS A 166 5.35 16.43 10.98
C HIS A 166 4.58 15.22 10.46
N VAL A 167 3.47 15.48 9.79
CA VAL A 167 2.62 14.49 9.14
C VAL A 167 2.45 14.89 7.68
N CYS A 168 2.85 14.03 6.74
CA CYS A 168 2.59 14.23 5.33
C CYS A 168 1.59 13.19 4.83
N LEU A 169 0.42 13.64 4.43
CA LEU A 169 -0.65 12.82 3.90
C LEU A 169 -0.55 12.76 2.37
N ARG A 170 -0.91 11.61 1.79
CA ARG A 170 -0.72 11.33 0.35
C ARG A 170 -1.91 11.67 -0.53
N ASP A 171 -3.08 11.95 0.02
CA ASP A 171 -4.27 12.35 -0.72
C ASP A 171 -4.89 13.63 -0.16
N TYR A 172 -5.48 14.40 -1.05
CA TYR A 172 -6.01 15.73 -0.71
C TYR A 172 -7.25 15.65 0.17
N ALA A 173 -8.06 14.59 0.04
CA ALA A 173 -9.24 14.38 0.87
C ALA A 173 -8.86 14.17 2.35
N SER A 174 -7.84 13.34 2.61
CA SER A 174 -7.27 13.16 3.96
C SER A 174 -6.70 14.47 4.51
N TYR A 175 -5.96 15.21 3.69
CA TYR A 175 -5.42 16.52 4.09
C TYR A 175 -6.53 17.51 4.45
N CYS A 176 -7.60 17.62 3.67
CA CYS A 176 -8.72 18.52 3.96
C CYS A 176 -9.37 18.26 5.32
N LYS A 177 -9.36 17.01 5.81
CA LYS A 177 -9.87 16.65 7.14
C LYS A 177 -8.98 17.15 8.28
N MET A 178 -7.70 17.37 8.01
CA MET A 178 -6.66 17.70 9.01
C MET A 178 -5.94 19.04 8.71
N LYS A 179 -6.41 19.83 7.77
CA LYS A 179 -5.76 21.10 7.33
C LYS A 179 -5.59 22.13 8.47
N ASP A 180 -6.39 22.02 9.54
CA ASP A 180 -6.31 22.89 10.71
C ASP A 180 -5.18 22.46 11.67
N CYS A 181 -4.55 21.33 11.46
CA CYS A 181 -3.38 20.88 12.22
C CYS A 181 -2.11 21.48 11.59
N PRO A 182 -1.36 22.31 12.31
CA PRO A 182 -0.26 23.12 11.72
C PRO A 182 0.92 22.28 11.23
N ASN A 183 1.08 21.06 11.74
CA ASN A 183 2.14 20.12 11.38
C ASN A 183 1.71 19.11 10.29
N VAL A 184 0.50 19.24 9.74
CA VAL A 184 0.00 18.37 8.67
C VAL A 184 0.20 19.03 7.31
N GLN A 185 0.74 18.30 6.36
CA GLN A 185 0.95 18.71 4.98
C GLN A 185 0.42 17.65 4.00
N TYR A 186 0.24 18.07 2.76
CA TYR A 186 -0.11 17.21 1.64
C TYR A 186 1.07 17.15 0.65
N ALA A 187 1.34 15.96 0.16
CA ALA A 187 2.09 15.73 -1.06
C ALA A 187 1.60 14.43 -1.73
N PRO A 188 1.69 14.29 -3.05
CA PRO A 188 1.30 13.06 -3.74
C PRO A 188 2.03 11.82 -3.21
N ASP A 189 1.47 10.65 -3.51
CA ASP A 189 2.00 9.37 -3.06
C ASP A 189 3.49 9.18 -3.43
N VAL A 190 4.24 8.60 -2.52
CA VAL A 190 5.68 8.32 -2.67
C VAL A 190 5.97 7.48 -3.93
N LEU A 191 5.02 6.64 -4.37
CA LEU A 191 5.22 5.79 -5.55
C LEU A 191 5.32 6.56 -6.86
N PHE A 192 4.95 7.83 -6.92
CA PHE A 192 5.27 8.67 -8.07
C PHE A 192 6.77 8.96 -8.25
N LEU A 193 7.56 8.70 -7.22
CA LEU A 193 9.03 8.80 -7.28
C LEU A 193 9.68 7.51 -7.81
N VAL A 194 8.91 6.41 -7.94
CA VAL A 194 9.44 5.16 -8.49
C VAL A 194 9.74 5.34 -9.97
N PRO A 195 11.00 5.21 -10.38
CA PRO A 195 11.37 5.38 -11.78
C PRO A 195 10.76 4.25 -12.63
N LYS A 196 10.24 4.63 -13.80
CA LYS A 196 9.82 3.64 -14.80
C LYS A 196 11.05 2.86 -15.26
N PRO A 197 11.03 1.52 -15.20
CA PRO A 197 12.11 0.72 -15.75
C PRO A 197 12.33 0.99 -17.23
N GLU A 198 13.60 1.02 -17.65
CA GLU A 198 13.94 1.00 -19.06
C GLU A 198 13.69 -0.40 -19.62
N VAL A 199 12.74 -0.51 -20.53
CA VAL A 199 12.33 -1.77 -21.12
C VAL A 199 12.15 -1.62 -22.62
N THR A 200 12.51 -2.66 -23.35
CA THR A 200 12.21 -2.74 -24.78
C THR A 200 10.82 -3.38 -24.94
N LEU A 201 9.95 -2.70 -25.68
CA LEU A 201 8.64 -3.24 -26.06
C LEU A 201 8.82 -4.06 -27.32
N GLU A 202 8.74 -5.38 -27.21
CA GLU A 202 8.82 -6.29 -28.37
C GLU A 202 7.45 -6.51 -29.01
N GLN A 203 6.41 -6.54 -28.19
CA GLN A 203 5.01 -6.68 -28.62
C GLN A 203 4.06 -6.06 -27.59
N GLU A 204 2.84 -5.79 -28.03
CA GLU A 204 1.77 -5.33 -27.17
C GLU A 204 1.41 -6.41 -26.12
N ASN A 205 1.19 -6.01 -24.89
CA ASN A 205 0.77 -6.89 -23.81
C ASN A 205 -0.09 -6.15 -22.79
N VAL A 206 -0.83 -6.88 -21.96
CA VAL A 206 -1.71 -6.33 -20.93
C VAL A 206 -1.33 -6.87 -19.56
N ALA A 207 -1.22 -5.99 -18.58
CA ALA A 207 -1.06 -6.38 -17.17
C ALA A 207 -2.39 -6.28 -16.44
N ILE A 208 -2.80 -7.35 -15.75
CA ILE A 208 -4.00 -7.39 -14.92
C ILE A 208 -3.59 -7.66 -13.48
N SER A 209 -3.70 -6.65 -12.62
CA SER A 209 -3.50 -6.79 -11.18
C SER A 209 -4.75 -7.42 -10.56
N VAL A 210 -4.60 -8.60 -9.96
CA VAL A 210 -5.69 -9.38 -9.40
C VAL A 210 -5.68 -9.31 -7.88
N ILE A 211 -6.87 -9.23 -7.27
CA ILE A 211 -7.07 -9.31 -5.81
C ILE A 211 -8.02 -10.45 -5.46
N ASP A 212 -7.95 -10.92 -4.22
CA ASP A 212 -8.99 -11.75 -3.63
C ASP A 212 -10.19 -10.86 -3.23
N ILE A 213 -11.12 -10.68 -4.16
CA ILE A 213 -12.24 -9.77 -3.99
C ILE A 213 -13.18 -10.20 -2.84
N ALA A 214 -13.24 -11.49 -2.51
CA ALA A 214 -14.05 -12.01 -1.42
C ALA A 214 -13.60 -11.52 -0.03
N ARG A 215 -12.39 -10.96 0.07
CA ARG A 215 -11.93 -10.27 1.29
C ARG A 215 -12.49 -8.87 1.47
N HIS A 216 -13.13 -8.31 0.45
CA HIS A 216 -13.64 -6.95 0.45
C HIS A 216 -15.16 -6.88 0.40
N THR A 217 -15.83 -7.99 0.12
CA THR A 217 -17.28 -8.11 0.10
C THR A 217 -17.71 -9.57 0.24
N SER A 218 -18.87 -9.77 0.85
CA SER A 218 -19.57 -11.06 0.89
C SER A 218 -20.71 -11.15 -0.15
N ASP A 219 -20.96 -10.09 -0.94
CA ASP A 219 -21.98 -10.12 -1.99
C ASP A 219 -21.50 -10.95 -3.19
N GLU A 220 -22.10 -12.12 -3.35
CA GLU A 220 -21.75 -13.05 -4.44
C GLU A 220 -21.94 -12.47 -5.84
N ARG A 221 -22.82 -11.49 -6.03
CA ARG A 221 -23.03 -10.81 -7.32
C ARG A 221 -21.81 -9.96 -7.67
N ILE A 222 -21.24 -9.26 -6.69
CA ILE A 222 -20.03 -8.46 -6.85
C ILE A 222 -18.84 -9.38 -7.13
N ILE A 223 -18.68 -10.46 -6.34
CA ILE A 223 -17.61 -11.44 -6.54
C ILE A 223 -17.66 -12.02 -7.94
N ARG A 224 -18.86 -12.46 -8.37
CA ARG A 224 -19.07 -13.01 -9.71
C ARG A 224 -18.76 -11.98 -10.79
N GLY A 225 -19.29 -10.77 -10.67
CA GLY A 225 -19.08 -9.68 -11.63
C GLY A 225 -17.59 -9.34 -11.81
N TYR A 226 -16.83 -9.34 -10.72
CA TYR A 226 -15.37 -9.16 -10.78
C TYR A 226 -14.67 -10.22 -11.62
N TYR A 227 -14.91 -11.49 -11.32
CA TYR A 227 -14.28 -12.59 -12.05
C TYR A 227 -14.78 -12.68 -13.50
N ASP A 228 -16.05 -12.38 -13.75
CA ASP A 228 -16.63 -12.41 -15.10
C ASP A 228 -16.05 -11.29 -15.98
N LEU A 229 -15.89 -10.07 -15.44
CA LEU A 229 -15.25 -8.97 -16.13
C LEU A 229 -13.78 -9.31 -16.49
N LEU A 230 -13.00 -9.83 -15.54
CA LEU A 230 -11.62 -10.23 -15.81
C LEU A 230 -11.53 -11.38 -16.81
N THR A 231 -12.44 -12.37 -16.70
CA THR A 231 -12.50 -13.50 -17.64
C THR A 231 -12.77 -13.01 -19.07
N GLN A 232 -13.74 -12.10 -19.24
CA GLN A 232 -14.05 -11.50 -20.55
C GLN A 232 -12.85 -10.69 -21.10
N ALA A 233 -12.18 -9.92 -20.26
CA ALA A 233 -11.01 -9.14 -20.67
C ALA A 233 -9.86 -10.05 -21.14
N ILE A 234 -9.53 -11.09 -20.37
CA ILE A 234 -8.48 -12.06 -20.71
C ILE A 234 -8.82 -12.75 -22.02
N ALA A 235 -10.05 -13.27 -22.17
CA ALA A 235 -10.48 -13.96 -23.39
C ALA A 235 -10.42 -13.04 -24.62
N HIS A 236 -10.79 -11.77 -24.48
CA HIS A 236 -10.70 -10.79 -25.57
C HIS A 236 -9.26 -10.58 -26.03
N PHE A 237 -8.34 -10.31 -25.11
CA PHE A 237 -6.94 -10.07 -25.46
C PHE A 237 -6.27 -11.35 -26.01
N GLN A 238 -6.54 -12.51 -25.41
CA GLN A 238 -6.05 -13.80 -25.89
C GLN A 238 -6.51 -14.09 -27.33
N THR A 239 -7.80 -13.89 -27.63
CA THR A 239 -8.35 -14.06 -28.97
C THR A 239 -7.77 -13.07 -29.98
N SER A 240 -7.39 -11.88 -29.51
CA SER A 240 -6.71 -10.86 -30.31
C SER A 240 -5.19 -11.12 -30.49
N GLY A 241 -4.66 -12.21 -29.91
CA GLY A 241 -3.23 -12.53 -29.94
C GLY A 241 -2.36 -11.63 -29.05
N ILE A 242 -2.98 -10.88 -28.11
CA ILE A 242 -2.29 -9.99 -27.18
C ILE A 242 -2.05 -10.72 -25.86
N PRO A 243 -0.79 -10.94 -25.45
CA PRO A 243 -0.46 -11.60 -24.20
C PRO A 243 -1.01 -10.85 -22.98
N VAL A 244 -1.46 -11.60 -21.99
CA VAL A 244 -1.94 -11.09 -20.70
C VAL A 244 -1.06 -11.60 -19.58
N THR A 245 -0.61 -10.70 -18.69
CA THR A 245 0.10 -11.08 -17.47
C THR A 245 -0.76 -10.77 -16.26
N LEU A 246 -1.12 -11.81 -15.51
CA LEU A 246 -1.82 -11.70 -14.23
C LEU A 246 -0.81 -11.41 -13.12
N VAL A 247 -1.01 -10.33 -12.38
CA VAL A 247 -0.03 -9.82 -11.42
C VAL A 247 -0.57 -9.85 -10.00
N SER A 248 0.17 -10.50 -9.09
CA SER A 248 -0.07 -10.48 -7.65
C SER A 248 0.83 -9.44 -6.99
N PHE A 249 0.24 -8.53 -6.21
CA PHE A 249 0.94 -7.49 -5.45
C PHE A 249 1.15 -7.88 -3.99
N CYS A 250 0.29 -8.73 -3.44
CA CYS A 250 0.36 -9.12 -2.03
C CYS A 250 0.00 -10.59 -1.84
N GLN A 251 1.01 -11.39 -1.50
CA GLN A 251 0.82 -12.82 -1.28
C GLN A 251 -0.12 -13.12 -0.10
N TRP A 252 0.02 -12.37 0.99
CA TRP A 252 -0.75 -12.57 2.23
C TRP A 252 -2.22 -12.17 2.12
N GLN A 253 -2.57 -11.35 1.17
CA GLN A 253 -3.94 -10.92 0.92
C GLN A 253 -4.66 -11.77 -0.14
N GLY A 254 -4.11 -12.94 -0.48
CA GLY A 254 -4.80 -13.94 -1.30
C GLY A 254 -4.74 -13.69 -2.81
N ASP A 255 -3.97 -12.71 -3.31
CA ASP A 255 -3.88 -12.42 -4.75
C ASP A 255 -3.50 -13.66 -5.58
N ALA A 256 -2.53 -14.45 -5.08
CA ALA A 256 -2.08 -15.66 -5.76
C ALA A 256 -3.19 -16.72 -5.88
N ARG A 257 -4.03 -16.85 -4.84
CA ARG A 257 -5.19 -17.75 -4.87
C ARG A 257 -6.21 -17.28 -5.90
N ALA A 258 -6.53 -15.98 -5.90
CA ALA A 258 -7.48 -15.40 -6.84
C ALA A 258 -7.00 -15.56 -8.31
N ILE A 259 -5.70 -15.42 -8.57
CA ILE A 259 -5.11 -15.70 -9.89
C ILE A 259 -5.33 -17.18 -10.27
N GLN A 260 -5.13 -18.10 -9.34
CA GLN A 260 -5.31 -19.53 -9.60
C GLN A 260 -6.78 -19.88 -9.89
N GLU A 261 -7.73 -19.31 -9.16
CA GLU A 261 -9.16 -19.46 -9.42
C GLU A 261 -9.54 -18.88 -10.80
N LEU A 262 -8.94 -17.76 -11.19
CA LEU A 262 -9.16 -17.17 -12.52
C LEU A 262 -8.60 -18.05 -13.63
N LEU A 263 -7.40 -18.62 -13.48
CA LEU A 263 -6.79 -19.51 -14.45
C LEU A 263 -7.60 -20.81 -14.68
N GLN A 264 -8.31 -21.31 -13.68
CA GLN A 264 -9.18 -22.49 -13.82
C GLN A 264 -10.33 -22.25 -14.81
N ARG A 265 -10.67 -21.01 -15.13
CA ARG A 265 -11.69 -20.66 -16.13
C ARG A 265 -11.19 -20.77 -17.57
N PHE A 266 -9.88 -20.97 -17.75
CA PHE A 266 -9.23 -21.07 -19.08
C PHE A 266 -8.64 -22.44 -19.29
N PRO A 267 -9.31 -23.32 -20.07
CA PRO A 267 -8.74 -24.62 -20.45
C PRO A 267 -7.45 -24.49 -21.28
N ASP A 268 -7.40 -23.49 -22.15
CA ASP A 268 -6.21 -23.07 -22.89
C ASP A 268 -5.65 -21.79 -22.26
N GLN A 269 -4.43 -21.88 -21.73
CA GLN A 269 -3.73 -20.78 -21.11
C GLN A 269 -2.65 -20.18 -22.02
N HIS A 270 -2.69 -20.47 -23.33
CA HIS A 270 -1.76 -19.88 -24.28
C HIS A 270 -1.86 -18.35 -24.25
N GLY A 271 -0.72 -17.65 -24.16
CA GLY A 271 -0.67 -16.19 -24.05
C GLY A 271 -1.06 -15.60 -22.69
N ILE A 272 -1.36 -16.45 -21.67
CA ILE A 272 -1.62 -16.02 -20.31
C ILE A 272 -0.39 -16.33 -19.44
N PHE A 273 0.17 -15.30 -18.84
CA PHE A 273 1.34 -15.38 -17.96
C PHE A 273 0.98 -14.95 -16.54
N THR A 274 1.84 -15.28 -15.59
CA THR A 274 1.68 -14.86 -14.20
C THR A 274 2.96 -14.24 -13.65
N CYS A 275 2.81 -13.19 -12.85
CA CYS A 275 3.89 -12.56 -12.12
C CYS A 275 3.50 -12.37 -10.65
N PHE A 276 4.22 -13.06 -9.76
CA PHE A 276 3.93 -13.01 -8.32
C PHE A 276 4.99 -12.20 -7.60
N TYR A 277 4.58 -11.16 -6.89
CA TYR A 277 5.49 -10.44 -5.99
C TYR A 277 5.95 -11.35 -4.85
N ARG A 278 7.26 -11.50 -4.70
CA ARG A 278 7.90 -12.35 -3.68
C ARG A 278 9.02 -11.63 -2.93
N GLY A 279 8.89 -10.31 -2.78
CA GLY A 279 9.89 -9.48 -2.09
C GLY A 279 10.94 -8.85 -3.03
N GLU A 280 10.86 -9.08 -4.35
CA GLU A 280 11.67 -8.43 -5.38
C GLU A 280 10.74 -7.60 -6.26
N SER A 281 10.96 -6.28 -6.29
CA SER A 281 10.06 -5.36 -6.99
C SER A 281 10.26 -5.35 -8.51
N ALA A 282 11.50 -5.54 -8.97
CA ALA A 282 11.87 -5.40 -10.37
C ALA A 282 11.00 -6.20 -11.34
N PRO A 283 10.70 -7.51 -11.13
CA PRO A 283 9.89 -8.28 -12.08
C PRO A 283 8.49 -7.69 -12.29
N VAL A 284 7.84 -7.21 -11.21
CA VAL A 284 6.49 -6.62 -11.31
C VAL A 284 6.55 -5.24 -11.97
N LEU A 285 7.54 -4.42 -11.63
CA LEU A 285 7.73 -3.11 -12.25
C LEU A 285 8.02 -3.23 -13.76
N GLU A 286 8.81 -4.23 -14.16
CA GLU A 286 9.06 -4.52 -15.57
C GLU A 286 7.79 -4.95 -16.31
N VAL A 287 6.97 -5.82 -15.74
CA VAL A 287 5.67 -6.21 -16.32
C VAL A 287 4.80 -4.97 -16.56
N LEU A 288 4.66 -4.10 -15.56
CA LEU A 288 3.89 -2.86 -15.73
C LEU A 288 4.51 -1.90 -16.75
N ALA A 289 5.83 -1.77 -16.77
CA ALA A 289 6.53 -0.90 -17.72
C ALA A 289 6.42 -1.42 -19.16
N LYS A 290 6.42 -2.75 -19.37
CA LYS A 290 6.25 -3.41 -20.67
C LYS A 290 4.78 -3.42 -21.15
N SER A 291 3.81 -3.28 -20.26
CA SER A 291 2.40 -3.36 -20.67
C SER A 291 1.98 -2.13 -21.49
N SER A 292 1.09 -2.36 -22.46
CA SER A 292 0.40 -1.31 -23.23
C SER A 292 -0.87 -0.83 -22.52
N PHE A 293 -1.40 -1.67 -21.60
CA PHE A 293 -2.60 -1.40 -20.83
C PHE A 293 -2.53 -2.08 -19.45
N VAL A 294 -3.09 -1.43 -18.43
CA VAL A 294 -3.14 -1.96 -17.06
C VAL A 294 -4.58 -2.03 -16.58
N VAL A 295 -5.06 -3.22 -16.21
CA VAL A 295 -6.28 -3.39 -15.43
C VAL A 295 -5.87 -3.46 -13.95
N GLY A 296 -6.17 -2.41 -13.20
CA GLY A 296 -5.66 -2.23 -11.84
C GLY A 296 -6.72 -2.51 -10.79
N SER A 297 -6.63 -3.64 -10.06
CA SER A 297 -7.43 -3.87 -8.85
C SER A 297 -6.68 -3.44 -7.57
N ARG A 298 -5.35 -3.47 -7.55
CA ARG A 298 -4.54 -2.94 -6.45
C ARG A 298 -4.30 -1.44 -6.61
N PHE A 299 -4.48 -0.68 -5.52
CA PHE A 299 -4.23 0.76 -5.52
C PHE A 299 -2.87 1.13 -6.15
N HIS A 300 -1.81 0.46 -5.74
CA HIS A 300 -0.47 0.76 -6.24
C HIS A 300 -0.24 0.30 -7.70
N SER A 301 -1.01 -0.68 -8.22
CA SER A 301 -0.96 -1.02 -9.64
C SER A 301 -1.54 0.09 -10.52
N ILE A 302 -2.57 0.78 -10.02
CA ILE A 302 -3.19 1.92 -10.68
C ILE A 302 -2.21 3.09 -10.73
N ILE A 303 -1.61 3.45 -9.58
CA ILE A 303 -0.65 4.56 -9.50
C ILE A 303 0.57 4.32 -10.39
N LEU A 304 1.18 3.13 -10.29
CA LEU A 304 2.35 2.79 -11.10
C LEU A 304 2.00 2.76 -12.60
N GLY A 305 0.83 2.22 -12.96
CA GLY A 305 0.36 2.25 -14.34
C GLY A 305 0.26 3.66 -14.88
N MET A 306 -0.42 4.58 -14.16
CA MET A 306 -0.53 5.99 -14.54
C MET A 306 0.84 6.68 -14.56
N SER A 307 1.67 6.48 -13.54
CA SER A 307 3.01 7.06 -13.43
C SER A 307 3.94 6.61 -14.56
N PHE A 308 3.78 5.39 -15.06
CA PHE A 308 4.53 4.86 -16.20
C PHE A 308 3.95 5.26 -17.56
N GLY A 309 2.91 6.13 -17.57
CA GLY A 309 2.27 6.62 -18.78
C GLY A 309 1.49 5.52 -19.53
N LYS A 310 0.79 4.67 -18.78
CA LYS A 310 -0.06 3.62 -19.35
C LYS A 310 -1.53 3.99 -19.26
N PRO A 311 -2.36 3.67 -20.25
CA PRO A 311 -3.80 3.63 -20.05
C PRO A 311 -4.13 2.64 -18.94
N VAL A 312 -5.04 3.02 -18.03
CA VAL A 312 -5.42 2.20 -16.87
C VAL A 312 -6.92 2.05 -16.81
N TYR A 313 -7.41 0.84 -16.49
CA TYR A 313 -8.80 0.63 -16.07
C TYR A 313 -8.81 0.28 -14.58
N PRO A 314 -9.21 1.21 -13.71
CA PRO A 314 -9.27 0.98 -12.27
C PRO A 314 -10.48 0.16 -11.85
N ILE A 315 -10.27 -0.87 -11.01
CA ILE A 315 -11.33 -1.55 -10.26
C ILE A 315 -11.21 -1.12 -8.79
N LEU A 316 -12.23 -0.40 -8.31
CA LEU A 316 -12.21 0.36 -7.07
C LEU A 316 -12.91 -0.42 -5.96
N TYR A 317 -12.16 -1.05 -5.07
CA TYR A 317 -12.72 -1.77 -3.92
C TYR A 317 -12.79 -0.92 -2.64
N ASN A 318 -12.32 0.32 -2.68
CA ASN A 318 -12.39 1.26 -1.54
C ASN A 318 -12.40 2.72 -2.01
N CYS A 319 -12.92 3.62 -1.17
CA CYS A 319 -13.06 5.04 -1.46
C CYS A 319 -11.73 5.79 -1.63
N LYS A 320 -10.64 5.31 -1.02
CA LYS A 320 -9.33 5.98 -1.14
C LYS A 320 -8.85 6.06 -2.59
N THR A 321 -9.09 5.01 -3.37
CA THR A 321 -8.69 4.99 -4.79
C THR A 321 -9.51 5.99 -5.59
N THR A 322 -10.81 6.14 -5.28
CA THR A 322 -11.69 7.13 -5.93
C THR A 322 -11.19 8.56 -5.69
N HIS A 323 -10.88 8.93 -4.45
CA HIS A 323 -10.34 10.25 -4.11
C HIS A 323 -9.04 10.50 -4.88
N TYR A 324 -8.18 9.51 -4.92
CA TYR A 324 -6.90 9.61 -5.58
C TYR A 324 -7.00 9.80 -7.11
N LEU A 325 -7.89 9.07 -7.77
CA LEU A 325 -8.17 9.27 -9.19
C LEU A 325 -8.67 10.68 -9.50
N SER A 326 -9.53 11.21 -8.62
CA SER A 326 -10.00 12.60 -8.70
C SER A 326 -8.83 13.59 -8.56
N ASP A 327 -7.95 13.38 -7.57
CA ASP A 327 -6.77 14.24 -7.36
C ASP A 327 -5.83 14.23 -8.57
N CYS A 328 -5.70 13.08 -9.25
CA CYS A 328 -4.88 12.95 -10.46
C CYS A 328 -5.56 13.44 -11.75
N GLY A 329 -6.82 13.88 -11.70
CA GLY A 329 -7.56 14.27 -12.90
C GLY A 329 -7.82 13.12 -13.87
N PHE A 330 -7.97 11.89 -13.36
CA PHE A 330 -8.27 10.71 -14.18
C PHE A 330 -9.59 10.89 -14.94
N ALA A 331 -9.55 10.78 -16.27
CA ALA A 331 -10.68 11.01 -17.16
C ALA A 331 -11.26 9.72 -17.77
N GLY A 332 -10.70 8.55 -17.45
CA GLY A 332 -11.14 7.27 -17.97
C GLY A 332 -12.35 6.69 -17.24
N ARG A 333 -12.78 5.51 -17.70
CA ARG A 333 -13.80 4.70 -17.03
C ARG A 333 -13.17 3.85 -15.93
N SER A 334 -13.96 3.51 -14.92
CA SER A 334 -13.58 2.64 -13.79
C SER A 334 -14.82 1.89 -13.32
N ALA A 335 -14.64 0.82 -12.55
CA ALA A 335 -15.73 0.14 -11.87
C ALA A 335 -15.53 0.15 -10.36
N SER A 336 -16.52 0.62 -9.59
CA SER A 336 -16.57 0.41 -8.14
C SER A 336 -17.07 -1.00 -7.80
N LEU A 337 -17.02 -1.40 -6.53
CA LEU A 337 -17.61 -2.68 -6.10
C LEU A 337 -19.08 -2.79 -6.51
N GLN A 338 -19.85 -1.70 -6.37
CA GLN A 338 -21.28 -1.66 -6.69
C GLN A 338 -21.53 -1.76 -8.20
N ASP A 339 -20.61 -1.31 -9.02
CA ASP A 339 -20.71 -1.36 -10.48
C ASP A 339 -20.37 -2.73 -11.06
N LEU A 340 -19.57 -3.55 -10.38
CA LEU A 340 -19.03 -4.82 -10.87
C LEU A 340 -20.12 -5.78 -11.40
N PRO A 341 -21.32 -5.91 -10.79
CA PRO A 341 -22.38 -6.76 -11.33
C PRO A 341 -22.89 -6.34 -12.71
N SER A 342 -22.69 -5.08 -13.11
CA SER A 342 -23.12 -4.49 -14.38
C SER A 342 -21.97 -3.96 -15.23
N ALA A 343 -20.73 -4.07 -14.74
CA ALA A 343 -19.55 -3.63 -15.48
C ALA A 343 -19.36 -4.44 -16.76
N THR A 344 -19.07 -3.74 -17.85
CA THR A 344 -18.98 -4.36 -19.18
C THR A 344 -17.54 -4.40 -19.66
N LEU A 345 -17.25 -5.37 -20.53
CA LEU A 345 -15.99 -5.42 -21.26
C LEU A 345 -15.76 -4.13 -22.09
N GLU A 346 -16.83 -3.54 -22.66
CA GLU A 346 -16.73 -2.31 -23.43
C GLU A 346 -16.28 -1.11 -22.60
N ASP A 347 -16.68 -1.03 -21.33
CA ASP A 347 -16.18 0.01 -20.43
C ASP A 347 -14.70 -0.13 -20.16
N LEU A 348 -14.21 -1.37 -19.99
CA LEU A 348 -12.80 -1.66 -19.80
C LEU A 348 -12.01 -1.34 -21.09
N LEU A 349 -12.49 -1.80 -22.23
CA LEU A 349 -11.84 -1.59 -23.53
C LEU A 349 -11.89 -0.13 -23.99
N PHE A 350 -12.80 0.68 -23.49
CA PHE A 350 -12.83 2.12 -23.79
C PHE A 350 -11.50 2.78 -23.43
N ASN A 351 -11.00 2.60 -22.21
CA ASN A 351 -9.73 3.20 -21.79
C ASN A 351 -8.54 2.71 -22.62
N TYR A 352 -8.56 1.45 -23.02
CA TYR A 352 -7.55 0.85 -23.88
C TYR A 352 -7.56 1.43 -25.29
N ARG A 353 -8.72 1.40 -25.97
CA ARG A 353 -8.90 1.84 -27.37
C ARG A 353 -8.69 3.34 -27.56
N GLU A 354 -9.23 4.13 -26.63
CA GLU A 354 -9.09 5.59 -26.64
C GLU A 354 -7.75 6.06 -26.06
N HIS A 355 -6.91 5.12 -25.65
CA HIS A 355 -5.59 5.39 -25.09
C HIS A 355 -5.63 6.46 -23.97
N ILE A 356 -6.55 6.29 -23.01
CA ILE A 356 -6.78 7.26 -21.94
C ILE A 356 -5.58 7.32 -21.00
N LEU A 357 -4.79 8.38 -21.11
CA LEU A 357 -3.63 8.64 -20.25
C LEU A 357 -3.98 9.67 -19.18
N THR A 358 -3.32 9.55 -18.02
CA THR A 358 -3.36 10.56 -16.95
C THR A 358 -2.02 11.27 -16.90
N ASP A 359 -2.03 12.59 -16.95
CA ASP A 359 -0.81 13.39 -16.79
C ASP A 359 -0.41 13.42 -15.31
N CYS A 360 0.62 12.65 -14.97
CA CYS A 360 1.16 12.56 -13.62
C CYS A 360 2.38 13.47 -13.40
N THR A 361 2.76 14.31 -14.34
CA THR A 361 3.98 15.15 -14.28
C THR A 361 4.05 16.00 -13.02
N ALA A 362 2.95 16.68 -12.67
CA ALA A 362 2.88 17.48 -11.46
C ALA A 362 2.99 16.63 -10.19
N HIS A 363 2.35 15.44 -10.18
CA HIS A 363 2.41 14.51 -9.04
C HIS A 363 3.83 13.96 -8.85
N GLN A 364 4.51 13.58 -9.93
CA GLN A 364 5.89 13.12 -9.90
C GLN A 364 6.84 14.20 -9.36
N ALA A 365 6.68 15.44 -9.82
CA ALA A 365 7.50 16.56 -9.35
C ALA A 365 7.24 16.90 -7.87
N TYR A 366 6.01 16.77 -7.40
CA TYR A 366 5.61 17.17 -6.04
C TYR A 366 5.76 16.05 -5.00
N ALA A 367 5.80 14.79 -5.39
CA ALA A 367 5.89 13.64 -4.47
C ALA A 367 7.11 13.69 -3.54
N ILE A 368 8.21 14.30 -3.96
CA ILE A 368 9.41 14.47 -3.14
C ILE A 368 9.14 15.28 -1.84
N ASN A 369 8.08 16.10 -1.82
CA ASN A 369 7.67 16.86 -0.65
C ASN A 369 7.13 15.97 0.48
N GLN A 370 6.85 14.69 0.22
CA GLN A 370 6.58 13.72 1.28
C GLN A 370 7.72 13.68 2.31
N PHE A 371 8.95 13.91 1.89
CA PHE A 371 10.13 13.87 2.73
C PHE A 371 10.57 15.24 3.27
N ARG A 372 9.91 16.33 2.86
CA ARG A 372 10.32 17.70 3.17
C ARG A 372 10.47 17.97 4.67
N GLY A 373 9.47 17.59 5.47
CA GLY A 373 9.51 17.82 6.92
C GLY A 373 10.66 17.08 7.61
N LEU A 374 10.93 15.84 7.17
CA LEU A 374 12.04 15.06 7.69
C LEU A 374 13.40 15.62 7.23
N ARG A 375 13.55 16.01 5.96
CA ARG A 375 14.80 16.61 5.44
C ARG A 375 15.15 17.88 6.19
N ASN A 376 14.18 18.78 6.38
CA ASN A 376 14.39 20.01 7.14
C ASN A 376 14.83 19.73 8.58
N PHE A 377 14.23 18.74 9.23
CA PHE A 377 14.59 18.33 10.60
C PHE A 377 16.01 17.76 10.68
N LEU A 378 16.41 16.96 9.70
CA LEU A 378 17.74 16.38 9.66
C LEU A 378 18.82 17.36 9.14
N ASN A 379 18.47 18.63 8.86
CA ASN A 379 19.30 19.64 8.22
C ASN A 379 19.87 19.20 6.86
N LYS A 380 19.02 18.54 6.09
CA LYS A 380 19.30 18.11 4.72
C LYS A 380 18.43 18.94 3.79
N GLU A 381 19.01 20.06 3.33
CA GLU A 381 18.42 20.93 2.30
C GLU A 381 18.35 20.21 0.93
#